data_7de1596f23ec1a64b5752a632b3ee8a3
#
_entry.id   7de1596f23ec1a64b5752a632b3ee8a3
#
_cell.length_a   1.000
_cell.length_b   1.000
_cell.length_c   1.000
_cell.angle_alpha   90.00
_cell.angle_beta   90.00
_cell.angle_gamma   90.00
#
_symmetry.space_group_name_H-M   'P 1'
#
loop_
_entity.id
_entity.type
_entity.pdbx_description
1 polymer ?
#
loop_
_entity_poly.entity_id
_entity_poly.type
_entity_poly.pdbx_seq_one_letter_code
_entity_poly.pdbx_strand_id
1 'polypeptide(L)'
;MGRFVLRRLVQALPTLFGILLLTFLLTRLSPSDPVTLMFGDRFNVTEEQREELRHNLGLDEPLPIQFLTYLGKVAVLDFGSSFIYHRPVMQVIGERLPNSLQLSIAALLVGLAIGVPLGILAALARGRLPDHLIRLTSVVGHAIPTFWFGLLFVLVLGVQLRWFPVGSMNAIGRENDILDRLWHMVGPVLTLSLGAISNYPRFLRTQMLEELSQDYVRTAHGKGLRPRVVVTFHVLRNALIPLVTSLGGVLTILIGGAVITEQIFNWPGLGRLFFEALVHKDFPIVQANVVVGSVLLLLSYILRDVVYVLVDPRIKVKG
;
A
#
# COMPACT_ATOMS: atom_id res chain seq x y z
N MET A 1 16.30 -16.24 13.63
CA MET A 1 15.22 -15.75 12.77
C MET A 1 13.84 -16.08 13.34
N GLY A 2 13.48 -17.34 13.65
CA GLY A 2 12.13 -17.67 14.14
C GLY A 2 11.70 -16.91 15.40
N ARG A 3 12.56 -16.86 16.44
CA ARG A 3 12.29 -16.08 17.66
C ARG A 3 12.10 -14.57 17.40
N PHE A 4 12.83 -14.02 16.44
CA PHE A 4 12.68 -12.61 16.05
C PHE A 4 11.32 -12.35 15.41
N VAL A 5 10.92 -13.17 14.43
CA VAL A 5 9.60 -13.06 13.77
C VAL A 5 8.47 -13.24 14.78
N LEU A 6 8.58 -14.25 15.66
CA LEU A 6 7.58 -14.48 16.72
C LEU A 6 7.44 -13.28 17.66
N ARG A 7 8.55 -12.67 18.09
CA ARG A 7 8.53 -11.45 18.93
C ARG A 7 7.83 -10.30 18.20
N ARG A 8 8.10 -10.12 16.90
CA ARG A 8 7.44 -9.08 16.10
C ARG A 8 5.94 -9.33 15.95
N LEU A 9 5.52 -10.57 15.74
CA LEU A 9 4.11 -10.96 15.72
C LEU A 9 3.43 -10.63 17.05
N VAL A 10 4.06 -10.99 18.19
CA VAL A 10 3.52 -10.66 19.51
C VAL A 10 3.44 -9.15 19.74
N GLN A 11 4.43 -8.37 19.28
CA GLN A 11 4.40 -6.90 19.36
C GLN A 11 3.34 -6.26 18.46
N ALA A 12 2.90 -6.94 17.39
CA ALA A 12 1.84 -6.48 16.50
C ALA A 12 0.43 -6.68 17.12
N LEU A 13 0.25 -7.64 18.03
CA LEU A 13 -1.05 -7.95 18.64
C LEU A 13 -1.72 -6.75 19.35
N PRO A 14 -1.03 -5.97 20.21
CA PRO A 14 -1.64 -4.80 20.84
C PRO A 14 -2.11 -3.76 19.82
N THR A 15 -1.33 -3.55 18.74
CA THR A 15 -1.69 -2.63 17.66
C THR A 15 -2.93 -3.13 16.92
N LEU A 16 -2.96 -4.41 16.55
CA LEU A 16 -4.11 -5.03 15.91
C LEU A 16 -5.35 -4.94 16.81
N PHE A 17 -5.21 -5.26 18.10
CA PHE A 17 -6.31 -5.15 19.07
C PHE A 17 -6.85 -3.72 19.16
N GLY A 18 -5.98 -2.70 19.21
CA GLY A 18 -6.38 -1.30 19.20
C GLY A 18 -7.15 -0.90 17.93
N ILE A 19 -6.71 -1.38 16.77
CA ILE A 19 -7.39 -1.14 15.48
C ILE A 19 -8.76 -1.82 15.48
N LEU A 20 -8.87 -3.08 15.94
CA LEU A 20 -10.12 -3.81 16.02
C LEU A 20 -11.10 -3.11 16.97
N LEU A 21 -10.63 -2.65 18.12
CA LEU A 21 -11.45 -1.91 19.08
C LEU A 21 -11.97 -0.60 18.48
N LEU A 22 -11.09 0.18 17.88
CA LEU A 22 -11.49 1.45 17.24
C LEU A 22 -12.46 1.23 16.09
N THR A 23 -12.23 0.24 15.24
CA THR A 23 -13.12 -0.10 14.13
C THR A 23 -14.48 -0.54 14.62
N PHE A 24 -14.53 -1.38 15.66
CA PHE A 24 -15.76 -1.79 16.31
C PHE A 24 -16.52 -0.59 16.88
N LEU A 25 -15.84 0.27 17.65
CA LEU A 25 -16.48 1.44 18.26
C LEU A 25 -17.00 2.41 17.20
N LEU A 26 -16.22 2.71 16.16
CA LEU A 26 -16.65 3.61 15.09
C LEU A 26 -17.89 3.09 14.35
N THR A 27 -17.99 1.79 14.11
CA THR A 27 -19.16 1.20 13.46
C THR A 27 -20.38 1.15 14.39
N ARG A 28 -20.19 0.97 15.72
CA ARG A 28 -21.28 0.96 16.70
C ARG A 28 -21.77 2.35 17.08
N LEU A 29 -20.88 3.35 17.10
CA LEU A 29 -21.22 4.75 17.37
C LEU A 29 -21.76 5.48 16.13
N SER A 30 -21.74 4.83 14.97
CA SER A 30 -22.34 5.38 13.76
C SER A 30 -23.85 5.61 13.99
N PRO A 31 -24.39 6.76 13.58
CA PRO A 31 -25.84 7.04 13.73
C PRO A 31 -26.72 6.17 12.84
N SER A 32 -26.13 5.34 11.98
CA SER A 32 -26.85 4.45 11.07
C SER A 32 -27.02 3.08 11.69
N ASP A 33 -28.27 2.67 11.93
CA ASP A 33 -28.61 1.34 12.44
C ASP A 33 -28.29 0.26 11.39
N PRO A 34 -27.43 -0.74 11.71
CA PRO A 34 -27.08 -1.81 10.79
C PRO A 34 -28.28 -2.57 10.24
N VAL A 35 -29.32 -2.77 11.05
CA VAL A 35 -30.54 -3.46 10.66
C VAL A 35 -31.29 -2.68 9.58
N THR A 36 -31.40 -1.36 9.76
CA THR A 36 -32.03 -0.49 8.77
C THR A 36 -31.24 -0.49 7.44
N LEU A 37 -29.91 -0.54 7.50
CA LEU A 37 -29.06 -0.61 6.30
C LEU A 37 -29.18 -1.95 5.56
N MET A 38 -29.35 -3.06 6.28
CA MET A 38 -29.51 -4.38 5.67
C MET A 38 -30.81 -4.50 4.86
N PHE A 39 -31.87 -3.86 5.32
CA PHE A 39 -33.15 -3.90 4.63
C PHE A 39 -33.28 -2.84 3.53
N GLY A 40 -32.48 -1.76 3.59
CA GLY A 40 -32.59 -0.61 2.70
C GLY A 40 -34.02 0.01 2.80
N ASP A 41 -34.47 0.58 1.68
CA ASP A 41 -35.81 1.16 1.59
C ASP A 41 -36.94 0.13 1.32
N ARG A 42 -36.75 -1.12 1.73
CA ARG A 42 -37.80 -2.14 1.60
C ARG A 42 -38.94 -1.83 2.58
N PHE A 43 -40.04 -1.32 2.04
CA PHE A 43 -41.18 -0.81 2.78
C PHE A 43 -41.99 -1.89 3.55
N ASN A 44 -41.68 -3.18 3.40
CA ASN A 44 -42.49 -4.28 3.94
C ASN A 44 -41.86 -5.00 5.14
N VAL A 45 -40.88 -4.38 5.82
CA VAL A 45 -40.28 -5.01 7.01
C VAL A 45 -40.97 -4.48 8.25
N THR A 46 -41.58 -5.39 9.02
CA THR A 46 -42.27 -5.04 10.29
C THR A 46 -41.24 -4.72 11.38
N GLU A 47 -41.66 -3.94 12.39
CA GLU A 47 -40.80 -3.67 13.55
C GLU A 47 -40.41 -4.96 14.30
N GLU A 48 -41.32 -5.95 14.36
CA GLU A 48 -41.02 -7.27 14.95
C GLU A 48 -39.87 -7.97 14.22
N GLN A 49 -39.82 -7.93 12.88
CA GLN A 49 -38.73 -8.51 12.10
C GLN A 49 -37.40 -7.77 12.32
N ARG A 50 -37.44 -6.45 12.55
CA ARG A 50 -36.26 -5.66 12.88
C ARG A 50 -35.74 -5.99 14.27
N GLU A 51 -36.63 -6.14 15.26
CA GLU A 51 -36.24 -6.51 16.61
C GLU A 51 -35.68 -7.94 16.67
N GLU A 52 -36.30 -8.89 15.97
CA GLU A 52 -35.78 -10.25 15.84
C GLU A 52 -34.39 -10.27 15.21
N LEU A 53 -34.17 -9.49 14.17
CA LEU A 53 -32.84 -9.40 13.54
C LEU A 53 -31.83 -8.73 14.47
N ARG A 54 -32.20 -7.70 15.24
CA ARG A 54 -31.33 -7.09 16.25
C ARG A 54 -30.89 -8.11 17.28
N HIS A 55 -31.84 -8.90 17.77
CA HIS A 55 -31.56 -9.97 18.72
C HIS A 55 -30.62 -11.04 18.12
N ASN A 56 -30.94 -11.50 16.92
CA ASN A 56 -30.12 -12.49 16.19
C ASN A 56 -28.68 -12.00 15.88
N LEU A 57 -28.48 -10.70 15.70
CA LEU A 57 -27.18 -10.07 15.50
C LEU A 57 -26.49 -9.74 16.83
N GLY A 58 -27.17 -9.92 17.98
CA GLY A 58 -26.67 -9.60 19.32
C GLY A 58 -26.45 -8.09 19.52
N LEU A 59 -27.27 -7.25 18.86
CA LEU A 59 -27.12 -5.78 18.93
C LEU A 59 -27.72 -5.20 20.22
N ASP A 60 -28.53 -5.95 20.91
CA ASP A 60 -29.13 -5.69 22.22
C ASP A 60 -28.22 -6.08 23.40
N GLU A 61 -27.17 -6.85 23.13
CA GLU A 61 -26.18 -7.24 24.15
C GLU A 61 -25.31 -6.04 24.61
N PRO A 62 -24.76 -6.07 25.83
CA PRO A 62 -23.81 -5.07 26.29
C PRO A 62 -22.58 -4.96 25.35
N LEU A 63 -22.09 -3.74 25.11
CA LEU A 63 -20.96 -3.48 24.20
C LEU A 63 -19.72 -4.39 24.41
N PRO A 64 -19.30 -4.72 25.65
CA PRO A 64 -18.18 -5.65 25.86
C PRO A 64 -18.45 -7.05 25.28
N ILE A 65 -19.69 -7.56 25.41
CA ILE A 65 -20.08 -8.88 24.89
C ILE A 65 -20.09 -8.83 23.36
N GLN A 66 -20.68 -7.78 22.76
CA GLN A 66 -20.65 -7.57 21.31
C GLN A 66 -19.22 -7.52 20.77
N PHE A 67 -18.29 -6.86 21.49
CA PHE A 67 -16.88 -6.81 21.09
C PHE A 67 -16.20 -8.17 21.17
N LEU A 68 -16.44 -8.96 22.21
CA LEU A 68 -15.89 -10.33 22.32
C LEU A 68 -16.42 -11.22 21.17
N THR A 69 -17.70 -11.14 20.88
CA THR A 69 -18.32 -11.84 19.73
C THR A 69 -17.68 -11.41 18.42
N TYR A 70 -17.48 -10.08 18.24
CA TYR A 70 -16.76 -9.54 17.08
C TYR A 70 -15.35 -10.09 16.95
N LEU A 71 -14.57 -10.12 18.05
CA LEU A 71 -13.21 -10.69 18.04
C LEU A 71 -13.22 -12.18 17.65
N GLY A 72 -14.20 -12.96 18.16
CA GLY A 72 -14.36 -14.36 17.79
C GLY A 72 -14.63 -14.54 16.28
N LYS A 73 -15.52 -13.72 15.70
CA LYS A 73 -15.80 -13.72 14.25
C LYS A 73 -14.59 -13.31 13.42
N VAL A 74 -13.88 -12.25 13.83
CA VAL A 74 -12.65 -11.81 13.15
C VAL A 74 -11.57 -12.91 13.17
N ALA A 75 -11.43 -13.65 14.26
CA ALA A 75 -10.43 -14.72 14.39
C ALA A 75 -10.65 -15.86 13.38
N VAL A 76 -11.90 -16.10 12.94
CA VAL A 76 -12.26 -17.07 11.90
C VAL A 76 -12.54 -16.43 10.54
N LEU A 77 -12.22 -15.13 10.38
CA LEU A 77 -12.44 -14.34 9.16
C LEU A 77 -13.93 -14.29 8.73
N ASP A 78 -14.85 -14.42 9.67
CA ASP A 78 -16.27 -14.29 9.43
C ASP A 78 -16.72 -12.82 9.65
N PHE A 79 -16.86 -12.07 8.57
CA PHE A 79 -17.40 -10.72 8.56
C PHE A 79 -18.85 -10.66 8.08
N GLY A 80 -19.49 -11.84 7.91
CA GLY A 80 -20.86 -11.92 7.39
C GLY A 80 -20.96 -11.61 5.89
N SER A 81 -22.12 -11.10 5.49
CA SER A 81 -22.43 -10.75 4.11
C SER A 81 -22.42 -9.23 3.90
N SER A 82 -21.94 -8.80 2.74
CA SER A 82 -22.03 -7.42 2.29
C SER A 82 -23.48 -6.98 2.11
N PHE A 83 -23.81 -5.77 2.52
CA PHE A 83 -25.12 -5.19 2.34
C PHE A 83 -25.40 -4.82 0.87
N ILE A 84 -24.36 -4.51 0.11
CA ILE A 84 -24.44 -4.09 -1.30
C ILE A 84 -24.36 -5.29 -2.23
N TYR A 85 -23.34 -6.14 -2.04
CA TYR A 85 -23.07 -7.25 -2.95
C TYR A 85 -23.88 -8.51 -2.64
N HIS A 86 -24.53 -8.58 -1.47
CA HIS A 86 -25.31 -9.73 -0.98
C HIS A 86 -24.55 -11.07 -1.05
N ARG A 87 -23.22 -10.99 -0.82
CA ARG A 87 -22.28 -12.13 -0.88
C ARG A 87 -21.38 -12.10 0.34
N PRO A 88 -20.75 -13.23 0.71
CA PRO A 88 -19.77 -13.26 1.79
C PRO A 88 -18.67 -12.22 1.60
N VAL A 89 -18.41 -11.42 2.63
CA VAL A 89 -17.45 -10.30 2.58
C VAL A 89 -16.06 -10.77 2.18
N MET A 90 -15.58 -11.88 2.76
CA MET A 90 -14.24 -12.40 2.44
C MET A 90 -14.10 -12.86 1.00
N GLN A 91 -15.18 -13.27 0.34
CA GLN A 91 -15.15 -13.56 -1.09
C GLN A 91 -14.94 -12.29 -1.91
N VAL A 92 -15.69 -11.20 -1.58
CA VAL A 92 -15.53 -9.91 -2.25
C VAL A 92 -14.12 -9.34 -2.05
N ILE A 93 -13.59 -9.41 -0.83
CA ILE A 93 -12.21 -9.00 -0.50
C ILE A 93 -11.20 -9.83 -1.29
N GLY A 94 -11.37 -11.16 -1.34
CA GLY A 94 -10.47 -12.06 -2.05
C GLY A 94 -10.37 -11.79 -3.55
N GLU A 95 -11.46 -11.34 -4.19
CA GLU A 95 -11.48 -10.94 -5.61
C GLU A 95 -10.75 -9.60 -5.86
N ARG A 96 -10.74 -8.69 -4.87
CA ARG A 96 -10.16 -7.34 -4.99
C ARG A 96 -8.71 -7.25 -4.55
N LEU A 97 -8.30 -8.05 -3.56
CA LEU A 97 -6.96 -8.02 -2.99
C LEU A 97 -5.83 -8.22 -4.03
N PRO A 98 -5.89 -9.22 -4.94
CA PRO A 98 -4.85 -9.40 -5.95
C PRO A 98 -4.65 -8.18 -6.84
N ASN A 99 -5.73 -7.44 -7.15
CA ASN A 99 -5.68 -6.27 -8.01
C ASN A 99 -4.93 -5.10 -7.35
N SER A 100 -5.15 -4.86 -6.05
CA SER A 100 -4.39 -3.85 -5.29
C SER A 100 -2.93 -4.26 -5.13
N LEU A 101 -2.66 -5.53 -4.84
CA LEU A 101 -1.28 -6.03 -4.72
C LEU A 101 -0.53 -5.91 -6.04
N GLN A 102 -1.17 -6.21 -7.17
CA GLN A 102 -0.59 -6.07 -8.50
C GLN A 102 -0.14 -4.63 -8.78
N LEU A 103 -0.99 -3.64 -8.51
CA LEU A 103 -0.64 -2.23 -8.66
C LEU A 103 0.49 -1.81 -7.72
N SER A 104 0.40 -2.21 -6.45
CA SER A 104 1.38 -1.84 -5.43
C SER A 104 2.77 -2.38 -5.74
N ILE A 105 2.85 -3.66 -6.14
CA ILE A 105 4.11 -4.30 -6.53
C ILE A 105 4.66 -3.65 -7.80
N ALA A 106 3.83 -3.42 -8.81
CA ALA A 106 4.27 -2.78 -10.04
C ALA A 106 4.77 -1.35 -9.79
N ALA A 107 4.08 -0.56 -8.96
CA ALA A 107 4.50 0.79 -8.59
C ALA A 107 5.83 0.81 -7.82
N LEU A 108 6.04 -0.15 -6.92
CA LEU A 108 7.31 -0.32 -6.21
C LEU A 108 8.44 -0.63 -7.19
N LEU A 109 8.24 -1.60 -8.09
CA LEU A 109 9.25 -2.00 -9.07
C LEU A 109 9.59 -0.85 -10.03
N VAL A 110 8.61 -0.12 -10.53
CA VAL A 110 8.82 1.05 -11.40
C VAL A 110 9.53 2.17 -10.64
N GLY A 111 9.12 2.44 -9.40
CA GLY A 111 9.78 3.41 -8.53
C GLY A 111 11.26 3.11 -8.30
N LEU A 112 11.61 1.84 -8.07
CA LEU A 112 12.99 1.38 -7.93
C LEU A 112 13.74 1.39 -9.27
N ALA A 113 13.12 0.89 -10.34
CA ALA A 113 13.75 0.80 -11.66
C ALA A 113 14.11 2.17 -12.24
N ILE A 114 13.37 3.22 -11.89
CA ILE A 114 13.64 4.60 -12.31
C ILE A 114 14.48 5.34 -11.24
N GLY A 115 14.06 5.27 -9.99
CA GLY A 115 14.64 6.07 -8.92
C GLY A 115 16.08 5.70 -8.58
N VAL A 116 16.41 4.40 -8.57
CA VAL A 116 17.77 3.94 -8.25
C VAL A 116 18.79 4.35 -9.31
N PRO A 117 18.58 4.09 -10.62
CA PRO A 117 19.51 4.56 -11.65
C PRO A 117 19.68 6.07 -11.69
N LEU A 118 18.59 6.84 -11.50
CA LEU A 118 18.67 8.30 -11.42
C LEU A 118 19.49 8.77 -10.22
N GLY A 119 19.37 8.11 -9.06
CA GLY A 119 20.16 8.41 -7.87
C GLY A 119 21.65 8.14 -8.06
N ILE A 120 22.00 7.01 -8.69
CA ILE A 120 23.37 6.67 -9.06
C ILE A 120 23.93 7.72 -10.01
N LEU A 121 23.20 8.05 -11.08
CA LEU A 121 23.61 9.05 -12.07
C LEU A 121 23.83 10.42 -11.42
N ALA A 122 22.93 10.86 -10.55
CA ALA A 122 23.05 12.13 -9.84
C ALA A 122 24.30 12.17 -8.93
N ALA A 123 24.62 11.05 -8.24
CA ALA A 123 25.82 10.96 -7.39
C ALA A 123 27.12 11.03 -8.21
N LEU A 124 27.20 10.25 -9.30
CA LEU A 124 28.39 10.20 -10.16
C LEU A 124 28.59 11.49 -10.97
N ALA A 125 27.50 12.19 -11.30
CA ALA A 125 27.53 13.47 -12.00
C ALA A 125 27.49 14.68 -11.05
N ARG A 126 27.91 14.53 -9.80
CA ARG A 126 27.88 15.58 -8.76
C ARG A 126 28.32 16.94 -9.29
N GLY A 127 27.47 17.96 -9.12
CA GLY A 127 27.72 19.34 -9.53
C GLY A 127 27.64 19.60 -11.04
N ARG A 128 27.31 18.59 -11.86
CA ARG A 128 27.09 18.72 -13.31
C ARG A 128 25.60 18.85 -13.63
N LEU A 129 25.30 19.17 -14.89
CA LEU A 129 23.92 19.34 -15.36
C LEU A 129 22.98 18.16 -15.04
N PRO A 130 23.35 16.88 -15.24
CA PRO A 130 22.47 15.76 -14.89
C PRO A 130 22.10 15.75 -13.39
N ASP A 131 23.04 16.03 -12.48
CA ASP A 131 22.76 16.13 -11.05
C ASP A 131 21.74 17.23 -10.74
N HIS A 132 21.92 18.42 -11.34
CA HIS A 132 20.98 19.53 -11.13
C HIS A 132 19.59 19.21 -11.68
N LEU A 133 19.47 18.63 -12.87
CA LEU A 133 18.20 18.27 -13.48
C LEU A 133 17.46 17.19 -12.65
N ILE A 134 18.14 16.13 -12.23
CA ILE A 134 17.54 15.07 -11.44
C ILE A 134 17.06 15.62 -10.08
N ARG A 135 17.82 16.49 -9.44
CA ARG A 135 17.39 17.13 -8.19
C ARG A 135 16.17 18.03 -8.40
N LEU A 136 16.17 18.83 -9.45
CA LEU A 136 15.06 19.72 -9.78
C LEU A 136 13.78 18.91 -10.05
N THR A 137 13.86 17.90 -10.93
CA THR A 137 12.70 17.04 -11.24
C THR A 137 12.22 16.26 -10.02
N SER A 138 13.11 15.82 -9.14
CA SER A 138 12.78 15.19 -7.87
C SER A 138 12.02 16.14 -6.93
N VAL A 139 12.44 17.40 -6.82
CA VAL A 139 11.76 18.40 -5.99
C VAL A 139 10.38 18.71 -6.55
N VAL A 140 10.29 18.96 -7.85
CA VAL A 140 9.00 19.22 -8.53
C VAL A 140 8.06 18.03 -8.40
N GLY A 141 8.53 16.81 -8.68
CA GLY A 141 7.70 15.61 -8.59
C GLY A 141 7.21 15.32 -7.16
N HIS A 142 8.02 15.66 -6.15
CA HIS A 142 7.60 15.53 -4.74
C HIS A 142 6.57 16.58 -4.30
N ALA A 143 6.61 17.77 -4.90
CA ALA A 143 5.68 18.84 -4.61
C ALA A 143 4.28 18.64 -5.24
N ILE A 144 4.20 17.79 -6.27
CA ILE A 144 2.93 17.49 -6.96
C ILE A 144 2.10 16.52 -6.11
N PRO A 145 0.85 16.86 -5.71
CA PRO A 145 -0.03 15.91 -5.06
C PRO A 145 -0.33 14.71 -5.97
N THR A 146 -0.18 13.50 -5.45
CA THR A 146 -0.34 12.25 -6.22
C THR A 146 -1.70 12.18 -6.94
N PHE A 147 -2.78 12.54 -6.25
CA PHE A 147 -4.12 12.54 -6.85
C PHE A 147 -4.24 13.53 -8.00
N TRP A 148 -3.63 14.70 -7.88
CA TRP A 148 -3.64 15.72 -8.92
C TRP A 148 -2.88 15.25 -10.17
N PHE A 149 -1.72 14.61 -9.97
CA PHE A 149 -0.99 13.97 -11.06
C PHE A 149 -1.83 12.91 -11.78
N GLY A 150 -2.53 12.04 -11.03
CA GLY A 150 -3.42 11.03 -11.58
C GLY A 150 -4.55 11.63 -12.42
N LEU A 151 -5.20 12.69 -11.91
CA LEU A 151 -6.25 13.40 -12.65
C LEU A 151 -5.73 14.06 -13.92
N LEU A 152 -4.56 14.70 -13.88
CA LEU A 152 -3.92 15.26 -15.07
C LEU A 152 -3.52 14.19 -16.07
N PHE A 153 -3.01 13.04 -15.61
CA PHE A 153 -2.71 11.91 -16.48
C PHE A 153 -3.95 11.47 -17.25
N VAL A 154 -5.06 11.25 -16.57
CA VAL A 154 -6.33 10.86 -17.19
C VAL A 154 -6.81 11.95 -18.17
N LEU A 155 -6.83 13.21 -17.76
CA LEU A 155 -7.32 14.31 -18.57
C LEU A 155 -6.48 14.53 -19.84
N VAL A 156 -5.16 14.65 -19.68
CA VAL A 156 -4.27 15.01 -20.78
C VAL A 156 -3.94 13.79 -21.64
N LEU A 157 -3.44 12.72 -21.03
CA LEU A 157 -2.94 11.56 -21.77
C LEU A 157 -4.06 10.58 -22.15
N GLY A 158 -5.12 10.49 -21.32
CA GLY A 158 -6.26 9.62 -21.58
C GLY A 158 -7.31 10.24 -22.49
N VAL A 159 -7.82 11.42 -22.12
CA VAL A 159 -8.97 12.06 -22.81
C VAL A 159 -8.54 12.89 -24.00
N GLN A 160 -7.59 13.84 -23.82
CA GLN A 160 -7.21 14.78 -24.88
C GLN A 160 -6.33 14.13 -25.94
N LEU A 161 -5.25 13.47 -25.53
CA LEU A 161 -4.30 12.83 -26.44
C LEU A 161 -4.69 11.40 -26.83
N ARG A 162 -5.51 10.74 -26.03
CA ARG A 162 -5.95 9.35 -26.22
C ARG A 162 -4.80 8.34 -26.34
N TRP A 163 -3.68 8.63 -25.65
CA TRP A 163 -2.52 7.75 -25.66
C TRP A 163 -2.68 6.58 -24.72
N PHE A 164 -3.41 6.77 -23.62
CA PHE A 164 -3.60 5.74 -22.58
C PHE A 164 -5.08 5.57 -22.22
N PRO A 165 -5.47 4.40 -21.69
CA PRO A 165 -6.81 4.20 -21.17
C PRO A 165 -7.12 5.17 -20.03
N VAL A 166 -8.35 5.63 -19.96
CA VAL A 166 -8.82 6.56 -18.91
C VAL A 166 -9.10 5.86 -17.58
N GLY A 167 -9.25 4.52 -17.60
CA GLY A 167 -9.54 3.73 -16.39
C GLY A 167 -9.91 2.30 -16.73
N SER A 168 -10.38 1.56 -15.71
CA SER A 168 -10.63 0.12 -15.74
C SER A 168 -9.37 -0.73 -15.76
N MET A 169 -9.54 -2.04 -15.55
CA MET A 169 -8.43 -2.99 -15.50
C MET A 169 -8.08 -3.58 -16.85
N ASN A 170 -9.09 -3.65 -17.74
CA ASN A 170 -8.99 -4.13 -19.11
C ASN A 170 -10.02 -3.43 -19.98
N ALA A 171 -9.84 -3.44 -21.29
CA ALA A 171 -10.88 -3.08 -22.25
C ALA A 171 -11.99 -4.14 -22.24
N ILE A 172 -13.21 -3.71 -22.59
CA ILE A 172 -14.37 -4.62 -22.64
C ILE A 172 -14.09 -5.72 -23.67
N GLY A 173 -14.28 -6.98 -23.26
CA GLY A 173 -14.01 -8.17 -24.07
C GLY A 173 -12.55 -8.59 -24.14
N ARG A 174 -11.64 -7.96 -23.34
CA ARG A 174 -10.21 -8.31 -23.26
C ARG A 174 -9.77 -8.66 -21.82
N GLU A 175 -10.66 -9.22 -21.02
CA GLU A 175 -10.44 -9.47 -19.58
C GLU A 175 -9.25 -10.40 -19.33
N ASN A 176 -8.91 -11.28 -20.28
CA ASN A 176 -7.80 -12.25 -20.21
C ASN A 176 -6.55 -11.79 -20.99
N ASP A 177 -6.56 -10.61 -21.60
CA ASP A 177 -5.41 -10.07 -22.35
C ASP A 177 -4.43 -9.39 -21.39
N ILE A 178 -3.27 -10.02 -21.17
CA ILE A 178 -2.22 -9.51 -20.28
C ILE A 178 -1.63 -8.21 -20.82
N LEU A 179 -1.46 -8.05 -22.12
CA LEU A 179 -0.90 -6.83 -22.71
C LEU A 179 -1.86 -5.65 -22.54
N ASP A 180 -3.14 -5.89 -22.73
CA ASP A 180 -4.18 -4.88 -22.49
C ASP A 180 -4.20 -4.46 -21.02
N ARG A 181 -4.11 -5.43 -20.10
CA ARG A 181 -3.99 -5.17 -18.66
C ARG A 181 -2.77 -4.33 -18.32
N LEU A 182 -1.60 -4.67 -18.82
CA LEU A 182 -0.37 -3.91 -18.60
C LEU A 182 -0.51 -2.48 -19.12
N TRP A 183 -1.20 -2.29 -20.26
CA TRP A 183 -1.47 -0.97 -20.80
C TRP A 183 -2.38 -0.14 -19.89
N HIS A 184 -3.42 -0.74 -19.32
CA HIS A 184 -4.30 -0.10 -18.35
C HIS A 184 -3.61 0.20 -17.01
N MET A 185 -2.57 -0.55 -16.66
CA MET A 185 -1.76 -0.32 -15.45
C MET A 185 -0.83 0.89 -15.54
N VAL A 186 -0.48 1.38 -16.74
CA VAL A 186 0.53 2.44 -16.90
C VAL A 186 0.17 3.69 -16.09
N GLY A 187 -1.04 4.23 -16.24
CA GLY A 187 -1.49 5.42 -15.52
C GLY A 187 -1.47 5.26 -14.00
N PRO A 188 -2.18 4.27 -13.44
CA PRO A 188 -2.19 4.06 -11.99
C PRO A 188 -0.80 3.74 -11.41
N VAL A 189 0.02 2.94 -12.10
CA VAL A 189 1.38 2.59 -11.65
C VAL A 189 2.29 3.82 -11.62
N LEU A 190 2.30 4.66 -12.67
CA LEU A 190 3.07 5.90 -12.70
C LEU A 190 2.61 6.86 -11.60
N THR A 191 1.30 6.94 -11.37
CA THR A 191 0.73 7.78 -10.31
C THR A 191 1.20 7.32 -8.92
N LEU A 192 1.10 6.03 -8.62
CA LEU A 192 1.55 5.47 -7.33
C LEU A 192 3.07 5.54 -7.15
N SER A 193 3.84 5.37 -8.23
CA SER A 193 5.31 5.40 -8.18
C SER A 193 5.90 6.80 -8.13
N LEU A 194 5.12 7.87 -8.37
CA LEU A 194 5.61 9.25 -8.43
C LEU A 194 6.39 9.64 -7.19
N GLY A 195 5.90 9.30 -5.99
CA GLY A 195 6.58 9.56 -4.73
C GLY A 195 7.93 8.86 -4.63
N ALA A 196 8.02 7.60 -5.06
CA ALA A 196 9.26 6.83 -5.07
C ALA A 196 10.25 7.37 -6.11
N ILE A 197 9.79 7.63 -7.34
CA ILE A 197 10.59 8.23 -8.43
C ILE A 197 11.18 9.59 -8.01
N SER A 198 10.44 10.35 -7.21
CA SER A 198 10.88 11.68 -6.74
C SER A 198 11.83 11.61 -5.53
N ASN A 199 11.63 10.66 -4.61
CA ASN A 199 12.41 10.60 -3.37
C ASN A 199 13.68 9.75 -3.48
N TYR A 200 13.63 8.60 -4.15
CA TYR A 200 14.77 7.68 -4.21
C TYR A 200 16.03 8.28 -4.86
N PRO A 201 15.96 9.09 -5.94
CA PRO A 201 17.17 9.68 -6.50
C PRO A 201 17.90 10.57 -5.50
N ARG A 202 17.18 11.43 -4.77
CA ARG A 202 17.78 12.33 -3.77
C ARG A 202 18.38 11.56 -2.61
N PHE A 203 17.64 10.56 -2.12
CA PHE A 203 18.06 9.74 -1.00
C PHE A 203 19.33 8.95 -1.36
N LEU A 204 19.29 8.19 -2.46
CA LEU A 204 20.42 7.38 -2.89
C LEU A 204 21.66 8.23 -3.28
N ARG A 205 21.45 9.39 -3.92
CA ARG A 205 22.52 10.34 -4.18
C ARG A 205 23.24 10.73 -2.90
N THR A 206 22.51 11.08 -1.85
CA THR A 206 23.12 11.48 -0.56
C THR A 206 23.92 10.33 0.03
N GLN A 207 23.34 9.14 0.10
CA GLN A 207 24.00 7.95 0.64
C GLN A 207 25.27 7.59 -0.17
N MET A 208 25.20 7.64 -1.51
CA MET A 208 26.36 7.37 -2.35
C MET A 208 27.48 8.40 -2.17
N LEU A 209 27.15 9.69 -2.00
CA LEU A 209 28.17 10.73 -1.76
C LEU A 209 28.87 10.57 -0.40
N GLU A 210 28.10 10.15 0.62
CA GLU A 210 28.66 9.79 1.93
C GLU A 210 29.63 8.60 1.82
N GLU A 211 29.18 7.52 1.17
CA GLU A 211 30.01 6.32 0.99
C GLU A 211 31.25 6.57 0.14
N LEU A 212 31.16 7.39 -0.92
CA LEU A 212 32.30 7.77 -1.76
C LEU A 212 33.39 8.50 -1.00
N SER A 213 33.09 9.13 0.14
CA SER A 213 34.08 9.85 0.97
C SER A 213 34.80 8.96 2.00
N GLN A 214 34.39 7.68 2.16
CA GLN A 214 34.93 6.77 3.16
C GLN A 214 36.35 6.27 2.85
N ASP A 215 37.13 5.97 3.88
CA ASP A 215 38.51 5.54 3.74
C ASP A 215 38.68 4.19 3.03
N TYR A 216 37.72 3.29 3.14
CA TYR A 216 37.76 2.02 2.42
C TYR A 216 37.65 2.22 0.89
N VAL A 217 37.01 3.29 0.43
CA VAL A 217 36.96 3.66 -1.00
C VAL A 217 38.31 4.17 -1.46
N ARG A 218 39.00 5.00 -0.66
CA ARG A 218 40.36 5.44 -0.92
C ARG A 218 41.31 4.26 -0.99
N THR A 219 41.20 3.32 -0.05
CA THR A 219 41.98 2.08 -0.03
C THR A 219 41.76 1.23 -1.28
N ALA A 220 40.50 1.10 -1.72
CA ALA A 220 40.15 0.35 -2.92
C ALA A 220 40.78 0.97 -4.19
N HIS A 221 40.77 2.29 -4.31
CA HIS A 221 41.45 3.01 -5.39
C HIS A 221 42.97 2.84 -5.30
N GLY A 222 43.58 2.94 -4.09
CA GLY A 222 45.00 2.72 -3.86
C GLY A 222 45.49 1.32 -4.23
N LYS A 223 44.60 0.31 -4.16
CA LYS A 223 44.87 -1.06 -4.64
C LYS A 223 44.71 -1.22 -6.17
N GLY A 224 44.44 -0.14 -6.90
CA GLY A 224 44.33 -0.16 -8.36
C GLY A 224 42.97 -0.72 -8.90
N LEU A 225 41.96 -0.84 -8.08
CA LEU A 225 40.67 -1.30 -8.55
C LEU A 225 40.02 -0.30 -9.51
N ARG A 226 39.41 -0.82 -10.58
CA ARG A 226 38.70 0.03 -11.56
C ARG A 226 37.59 0.82 -10.92
N PRO A 227 37.37 2.11 -11.24
CA PRO A 227 36.33 2.95 -10.64
C PRO A 227 34.90 2.32 -10.67
N ARG A 228 34.56 1.62 -11.76
CA ARG A 228 33.29 0.91 -11.88
C ARG A 228 33.13 -0.17 -10.81
N VAL A 229 34.18 -0.94 -10.52
CA VAL A 229 34.17 -2.00 -9.50
C VAL A 229 34.00 -1.39 -8.11
N VAL A 230 34.74 -0.30 -7.83
CA VAL A 230 34.63 0.41 -6.56
C VAL A 230 33.21 0.94 -6.36
N VAL A 231 32.63 1.57 -7.38
CA VAL A 231 31.26 2.12 -7.29
C VAL A 231 30.21 1.02 -7.12
N THR A 232 30.23 -0.05 -7.92
CA THR A 232 29.17 -1.07 -7.90
C THR A 232 29.26 -1.99 -6.69
N PHE A 233 30.45 -2.45 -6.32
CA PHE A 233 30.59 -3.49 -5.28
C PHE A 233 30.92 -2.93 -3.89
N HIS A 234 31.50 -1.75 -3.79
CA HIS A 234 31.85 -1.16 -2.51
C HIS A 234 30.92 -0.03 -2.11
N VAL A 235 30.68 0.95 -2.98
CA VAL A 235 29.87 2.13 -2.67
C VAL A 235 28.38 1.82 -2.74
N LEU A 236 27.88 1.34 -3.88
CA LEU A 236 26.46 1.13 -4.12
C LEU A 236 25.86 0.10 -3.15
N ARG A 237 26.58 -0.99 -2.88
CA ARG A 237 26.13 -2.02 -1.94
C ARG A 237 25.84 -1.42 -0.56
N ASN A 238 26.70 -0.56 -0.03
CA ASN A 238 26.54 0.07 1.27
C ASN A 238 25.47 1.17 1.21
N ALA A 239 25.49 1.99 0.15
CA ALA A 239 24.52 3.07 -0.05
C ALA A 239 23.07 2.58 -0.22
N LEU A 240 22.86 1.33 -0.66
CA LEU A 240 21.53 0.71 -0.79
C LEU A 240 20.96 0.21 0.54
N ILE A 241 21.77 -0.04 1.58
CA ILE A 241 21.30 -0.57 2.86
C ILE A 241 20.18 0.31 3.46
N PRO A 242 20.34 1.63 3.62
CA PRO A 242 19.30 2.48 4.13
C PRO A 242 18.06 2.58 3.20
N LEU A 243 18.25 2.45 1.87
CA LEU A 243 17.14 2.42 0.92
C LEU A 243 16.30 1.17 1.13
N VAL A 244 16.91 0.00 1.24
CA VAL A 244 16.20 -1.26 1.50
C VAL A 244 15.41 -1.20 2.80
N THR A 245 15.95 -0.58 3.84
CA THR A 245 15.21 -0.39 5.10
C THR A 245 14.00 0.54 4.95
N SER A 246 14.07 1.53 4.06
CA SER A 246 12.96 2.44 3.78
C SER A 246 11.81 1.78 2.99
N LEU A 247 12.08 0.69 2.25
CA LEU A 247 11.07 0.00 1.44
C LEU A 247 9.89 -0.54 2.25
N GLY A 248 10.11 -0.91 3.52
CA GLY A 248 9.02 -1.34 4.40
C GLY A 248 7.96 -0.25 4.66
N GLY A 249 8.37 1.02 4.74
CA GLY A 249 7.45 2.16 4.83
C GLY A 249 6.67 2.39 3.53
N VAL A 250 7.29 2.10 2.40
CA VAL A 250 6.65 2.26 1.07
C VAL A 250 5.52 1.25 0.86
N LEU A 251 5.69 0.00 1.27
CA LEU A 251 4.61 -0.99 1.22
C LEU A 251 3.37 -0.51 1.99
N THR A 252 3.57 0.13 3.14
CA THR A 252 2.49 0.75 3.92
C THR A 252 1.77 1.86 3.14
N ILE A 253 2.52 2.75 2.50
CA ILE A 253 1.98 3.85 1.71
C ILE A 253 1.25 3.32 0.47
N LEU A 254 1.77 2.27 -0.16
CA LEU A 254 1.14 1.66 -1.33
C LEU A 254 -0.21 1.02 -0.99
N ILE A 255 -0.34 0.40 0.18
CA ILE A 255 -1.61 -0.17 0.62
C ILE A 255 -2.61 0.94 0.98
N GLY A 256 -2.19 1.97 1.74
CA GLY A 256 -3.05 3.09 2.14
C GLY A 256 -3.27 4.15 1.05
N GLY A 257 -2.26 4.41 0.21
CA GLY A 257 -2.32 5.43 -0.85
C GLY A 257 -3.01 4.97 -2.13
N ALA A 258 -3.24 3.67 -2.29
CA ALA A 258 -3.90 3.12 -3.48
C ALA A 258 -5.38 3.53 -3.59
N VAL A 259 -6.07 3.84 -2.47
CA VAL A 259 -7.50 4.18 -2.44
C VAL A 259 -7.86 5.25 -3.47
N ILE A 260 -7.18 6.39 -3.42
CA ILE A 260 -7.47 7.52 -4.31
C ILE A 260 -7.09 7.19 -5.76
N THR A 261 -5.96 6.52 -5.97
CA THR A 261 -5.52 6.14 -7.31
C THR A 261 -6.46 5.11 -7.93
N GLU A 262 -6.87 4.09 -7.17
CA GLU A 262 -7.84 3.10 -7.61
C GLU A 262 -9.19 3.73 -7.98
N GLN A 263 -9.60 4.76 -7.23
CA GLN A 263 -10.82 5.52 -7.53
C GLN A 263 -10.69 6.35 -8.81
N ILE A 264 -9.57 7.08 -9.00
CA ILE A 264 -9.34 7.91 -10.19
C ILE A 264 -9.31 7.06 -11.46
N PHE A 265 -8.62 5.93 -11.42
CA PHE A 265 -8.46 5.05 -12.57
C PHE A 265 -9.53 3.95 -12.66
N ASN A 266 -10.57 4.00 -11.85
CA ASN A 266 -11.63 2.98 -11.82
C ASN A 266 -11.07 1.55 -11.68
N TRP A 267 -9.96 1.40 -10.94
CA TRP A 267 -9.30 0.12 -10.74
C TRP A 267 -10.01 -0.71 -9.67
N PRO A 268 -10.40 -1.96 -9.95
CA PRO A 268 -11.22 -2.76 -9.02
C PRO A 268 -10.39 -3.39 -7.89
N GLY A 269 -9.80 -2.56 -7.03
CA GLY A 269 -9.00 -2.96 -5.90
C GLY A 269 -9.68 -2.81 -4.54
N LEU A 270 -8.93 -3.07 -3.45
CA LEU A 270 -9.40 -2.94 -2.06
C LEU A 270 -9.66 -1.50 -1.66
N GLY A 271 -8.84 -0.56 -2.13
CA GLY A 271 -9.00 0.85 -1.80
C GLY A 271 -10.29 1.43 -2.37
N ARG A 272 -10.60 1.09 -3.62
CA ARG A 272 -11.87 1.47 -4.24
C ARG A 272 -13.06 0.79 -3.54
N LEU A 273 -12.95 -0.50 -3.23
CA LEU A 273 -13.96 -1.24 -2.48
C LEU A 273 -14.22 -0.58 -1.12
N PHE A 274 -13.17 -0.16 -0.42
CA PHE A 274 -13.28 0.55 0.86
C PHE A 274 -14.03 1.88 0.72
N PHE A 275 -13.67 2.67 -0.29
CA PHE A 275 -14.35 3.95 -0.54
C PHE A 275 -15.83 3.75 -0.86
N GLU A 276 -16.17 2.83 -1.77
CA GLU A 276 -17.56 2.48 -2.11
C GLU A 276 -18.33 2.01 -0.88
N ALA A 277 -17.72 1.14 -0.05
CA ALA A 277 -18.34 0.65 1.18
C ALA A 277 -18.58 1.77 2.21
N LEU A 278 -17.69 2.75 2.33
CA LEU A 278 -17.88 3.90 3.21
C LEU A 278 -19.05 4.77 2.75
N VAL A 279 -19.12 5.09 1.46
CA VAL A 279 -20.17 5.93 0.88
C VAL A 279 -21.55 5.28 1.05
N HIS A 280 -21.63 3.98 0.85
CA HIS A 280 -22.87 3.21 0.93
C HIS A 280 -23.11 2.59 2.31
N LYS A 281 -22.27 2.86 3.31
CA LYS A 281 -22.38 2.36 4.69
C LYS A 281 -22.42 0.83 4.81
N ASP A 282 -21.67 0.13 3.93
CA ASP A 282 -21.49 -1.32 4.01
C ASP A 282 -20.46 -1.65 5.10
N PHE A 283 -20.91 -1.60 6.36
CA PHE A 283 -20.03 -1.79 7.51
C PHE A 283 -19.30 -3.13 7.54
N PRO A 284 -19.90 -4.27 7.13
CA PRO A 284 -19.18 -5.53 7.04
C PRO A 284 -17.93 -5.45 6.14
N ILE A 285 -18.04 -4.84 4.95
CA ILE A 285 -16.89 -4.61 4.07
C ILE A 285 -15.90 -3.61 4.67
N VAL A 286 -16.37 -2.52 5.28
CA VAL A 286 -15.49 -1.53 5.93
C VAL A 286 -14.66 -2.20 7.01
N GLN A 287 -15.28 -2.96 7.91
CA GLN A 287 -14.59 -3.68 8.99
C GLN A 287 -13.57 -4.67 8.43
N ALA A 288 -13.97 -5.52 7.50
CA ALA A 288 -13.08 -6.51 6.89
C ALA A 288 -11.90 -5.85 6.17
N ASN A 289 -12.15 -4.78 5.43
CA ASN A 289 -11.10 -4.06 4.70
C ASN A 289 -10.07 -3.44 5.65
N VAL A 290 -10.52 -2.82 6.76
CA VAL A 290 -9.63 -2.28 7.79
C VAL A 290 -8.81 -3.39 8.43
N VAL A 291 -9.42 -4.53 8.77
CA VAL A 291 -8.70 -5.67 9.36
C VAL A 291 -7.67 -6.24 8.38
N VAL A 292 -8.07 -6.54 7.15
CA VAL A 292 -7.17 -7.06 6.11
C VAL A 292 -6.05 -6.08 5.80
N GLY A 293 -6.36 -4.79 5.65
CA GLY A 293 -5.37 -3.72 5.45
C GLY A 293 -4.38 -3.63 6.62
N SER A 294 -4.87 -3.75 7.86
CA SER A 294 -4.02 -3.74 9.06
C SER A 294 -3.10 -4.95 9.13
N VAL A 295 -3.59 -6.14 8.79
CA VAL A 295 -2.77 -7.36 8.72
C VAL A 295 -1.69 -7.21 7.66
N LEU A 296 -2.03 -6.74 6.45
CA LEU A 296 -1.07 -6.47 5.38
C LEU A 296 0.00 -5.46 5.80
N LEU A 297 -0.40 -4.39 6.50
CA LEU A 297 0.48 -3.38 7.04
C LEU A 297 1.46 -3.98 8.07
N LEU A 298 0.97 -4.77 9.01
CA LEU A 298 1.81 -5.44 10.01
C LEU A 298 2.76 -6.46 9.36
N LEU A 299 2.29 -7.21 8.37
CA LEU A 299 3.13 -8.11 7.58
C LEU A 299 4.22 -7.35 6.82
N SER A 300 3.92 -6.18 6.26
CA SER A 300 4.91 -5.34 5.57
C SER A 300 6.00 -4.85 6.53
N TYR A 301 5.66 -4.50 7.77
CA TYR A 301 6.65 -4.15 8.79
C TYR A 301 7.53 -5.34 9.20
N ILE A 302 6.95 -6.52 9.35
CA ILE A 302 7.72 -7.74 9.66
C ILE A 302 8.66 -8.07 8.48
N LEU A 303 8.16 -8.00 7.25
CA LEU A 303 8.96 -8.23 6.05
C LEU A 303 10.13 -7.24 5.96
N ARG A 304 9.88 -5.95 6.19
CA ARG A 304 10.93 -4.93 6.29
C ARG A 304 12.01 -5.31 7.29
N ASP A 305 11.60 -5.70 8.51
CA ASP A 305 12.52 -6.00 9.59
C ASP A 305 13.35 -7.28 9.28
N VAL A 306 12.74 -8.27 8.62
CA VAL A 306 13.43 -9.47 8.13
C VAL A 306 14.45 -9.10 7.04
N VAL A 307 14.05 -8.30 6.05
CA VAL A 307 14.96 -7.83 4.98
C VAL A 307 16.10 -7.02 5.58
N TYR A 308 15.84 -6.18 6.58
CA TYR A 308 16.85 -5.39 7.27
C TYR A 308 17.93 -6.28 7.91
N VAL A 309 17.53 -7.31 8.65
CA VAL A 309 18.46 -8.29 9.27
C VAL A 309 19.26 -9.09 8.22
N LEU A 310 18.66 -9.38 7.06
CA LEU A 310 19.35 -10.09 5.97
C LEU A 310 20.39 -9.22 5.26
N VAL A 311 20.13 -7.91 5.12
CA VAL A 311 21.00 -6.97 4.41
C VAL A 311 22.14 -6.49 5.32
N ASP A 312 21.86 -6.26 6.60
CA ASP A 312 22.90 -5.87 7.59
C ASP A 312 23.01 -6.88 8.74
N PRO A 313 23.87 -7.92 8.61
CA PRO A 313 24.06 -8.92 9.65
C PRO A 313 24.77 -8.38 10.92
N ARG A 314 25.21 -7.11 10.92
CA ARG A 314 25.81 -6.45 12.09
C ARG A 314 24.77 -6.09 13.13
N ILE A 315 23.49 -6.04 12.74
CA ILE A 315 22.38 -5.84 13.65
C ILE A 315 22.16 -7.15 14.38
N LYS A 316 22.86 -7.31 15.51
CA LYS A 316 22.59 -8.40 16.43
C LYS A 316 21.13 -8.26 16.89
N VAL A 317 20.34 -9.23 16.54
CA VAL A 317 19.03 -9.45 17.16
C VAL A 317 19.29 -9.61 18.64
N LYS A 318 19.29 -8.50 19.40
CA LYS A 318 19.36 -8.59 20.87
C LYS A 318 18.13 -9.38 21.29
N GLY A 319 18.40 -10.58 21.81
CA GLY A 319 17.42 -11.53 22.31
C GLY A 319 16.55 -10.97 23.43
#